data_b7382f4683828077c7cc7cb3b5cde5da
#
_entry.id   b7382f4683828077c7cc7cb3b5cde5da
#
_cell.length_a   1.000
_cell.length_b   1.000
_cell.length_c   1.000
_cell.angle_alpha   90.00
_cell.angle_beta   90.00
_cell.angle_gamma   90.00
#
_symmetry.space_group_name_H-M   'P 1'
#
loop_
_entity.id
_entity.type
_entity.pdbx_description
1 polymer ?
#
loop_
_entity_poly.entity_id
_entity_poly.type
_entity_poly.pdbx_seq_one_letter_code
_entity_poly.pdbx_strand_id
1 'polypeptide(L)'
;MYKFDVIVIGGGHAGSEAAYSVYRSGLKCALITMDVSKIGQMSCNPAIGGLGKSHIVREIDAMGGLMAIATDCSGIQYRTLNTRKGDAVQALRVQCDRSLYRKAVQEILKKTDIEIINEE
;
A
#
# COMPACT_ATOMS: atom_id res chain seq x y z
N MET A 1 27.92 9.51 -5.72
CA MET A 1 27.57 8.91 -4.40
C MET A 1 26.10 9.12 -4.15
N TYR A 2 25.40 8.04 -3.87
CA TYR A 2 23.97 8.10 -3.51
C TYR A 2 23.83 8.38 -2.03
N LYS A 3 23.05 9.40 -1.68
CA LYS A 3 22.72 9.72 -0.30
C LYS A 3 21.22 9.66 -0.09
N PHE A 4 20.79 8.85 0.86
CA PHE A 4 19.39 8.70 1.23
C PHE A 4 19.21 8.94 2.71
N ASP A 5 18.09 9.54 3.10
CA ASP A 5 17.72 9.69 4.51
C ASP A 5 17.19 8.37 5.07
N VAL A 6 16.44 7.62 4.24
CA VAL A 6 15.86 6.32 4.62
C VAL A 6 16.00 5.34 3.47
N ILE A 7 16.34 4.11 3.81
CA ILE A 7 16.36 2.98 2.89
C ILE A 7 15.29 1.99 3.34
N VAL A 8 14.35 1.68 2.46
CA VAL A 8 13.29 0.69 2.71
C VAL A 8 13.60 -0.58 1.94
N ILE A 9 13.57 -1.72 2.60
CA ILE A 9 13.84 -3.03 1.99
C ILE A 9 12.54 -3.81 1.90
N GLY A 10 12.16 -4.13 0.68
CA GLY A 10 10.94 -4.87 0.36
C GLY A 10 9.84 -4.01 -0.24
N GLY A 11 9.32 -4.43 -1.39
CA GLY A 11 8.29 -3.71 -2.16
C GLY A 11 6.85 -4.19 -1.91
N GLY A 12 6.59 -4.86 -0.78
CA GLY A 12 5.24 -5.27 -0.39
C GLY A 12 4.41 -4.10 0.13
N HIS A 13 3.27 -4.41 0.76
CA HIS A 13 2.38 -3.36 1.29
C HIS A 13 3.08 -2.46 2.31
N ALA A 14 3.78 -3.05 3.28
CA ALA A 14 4.47 -2.29 4.31
C ALA A 14 5.60 -1.43 3.74
N GLY A 15 6.41 -1.99 2.84
CA GLY A 15 7.53 -1.26 2.23
C GLY A 15 7.06 -0.12 1.34
N SER A 16 6.04 -0.34 0.53
CA SER A 16 5.47 0.71 -0.33
C SER A 16 4.91 1.87 0.50
N GLU A 17 4.18 1.57 1.58
CA GLU A 17 3.67 2.60 2.49
C GLU A 17 4.80 3.35 3.20
N ALA A 18 5.79 2.63 3.69
CA ALA A 18 6.94 3.25 4.37
C ALA A 18 7.68 4.21 3.43
N ALA A 19 7.98 3.78 2.21
CA ALA A 19 8.65 4.60 1.22
C ALA A 19 7.83 5.85 0.87
N TYR A 20 6.55 5.69 0.66
CA TYR A 20 5.65 6.80 0.35
C TYR A 20 5.56 7.79 1.51
N SER A 21 5.52 7.30 2.75
CA SER A 21 5.52 8.14 3.95
C SER A 21 6.79 8.97 4.06
N VAL A 22 7.95 8.37 3.77
CA VAL A 22 9.24 9.07 3.76
C VAL A 22 9.25 10.18 2.70
N TYR A 23 8.78 9.86 1.51
CA TYR A 23 8.64 10.85 0.42
C TYR A 23 7.74 12.03 0.84
N ARG A 24 6.59 11.75 1.44
CA ARG A 24 5.66 12.79 1.90
C ARG A 24 6.21 13.65 3.03
N SER A 25 7.14 13.12 3.78
CA SER A 25 7.85 13.87 4.84
C SER A 25 8.95 14.79 4.28
N GLY A 26 9.16 14.80 2.96
CA GLY A 26 10.19 15.60 2.32
C GLY A 26 11.59 15.01 2.41
N LEU A 27 11.71 13.75 2.82
CA LEU A 27 12.97 13.05 2.95
C LEU A 27 13.29 12.24 1.69
N LYS A 28 14.56 11.96 1.49
CA LYS A 28 15.04 11.18 0.36
C LYS A 28 15.02 9.70 0.68
N CYS A 29 14.33 8.91 -0.15
CA CYS A 29 14.11 7.49 0.08
C CYS A 29 14.63 6.63 -1.06
N ALA A 30 15.24 5.50 -0.72
CA ALA A 30 15.47 4.39 -1.65
C ALA A 30 14.59 3.21 -1.23
N LEU A 31 13.95 2.58 -2.21
CA LEU A 31 13.19 1.35 -2.04
C LEU A 31 13.92 0.23 -2.76
N ILE A 32 14.43 -0.73 -2.01
CA ILE A 32 15.16 -1.88 -2.53
C ILE A 32 14.21 -3.08 -2.62
N THR A 33 14.13 -3.70 -3.77
CA THR A 33 13.30 -4.88 -3.98
C THR A 33 14.00 -5.90 -4.87
N MET A 34 13.68 -7.17 -4.69
CA MET A 34 14.20 -8.25 -5.54
C MET A 34 13.57 -8.25 -6.93
N ASP A 35 12.36 -7.74 -7.07
CA ASP A 35 11.66 -7.70 -8.35
C ASP A 35 10.75 -6.47 -8.41
N VAL A 36 11.14 -5.48 -9.19
CA VAL A 36 10.40 -4.22 -9.36
C VAL A 36 8.98 -4.47 -9.90
N SER A 37 8.80 -5.47 -10.74
CA SER A 37 7.49 -5.80 -11.32
C SER A 37 6.47 -6.28 -10.28
N LYS A 38 6.94 -6.71 -9.12
CA LYS A 38 6.09 -7.23 -8.04
C LYS A 38 5.77 -6.21 -6.94
N ILE A 39 6.22 -4.98 -7.09
CA ILE A 39 5.86 -3.91 -6.13
C ILE A 39 4.34 -3.75 -6.11
N GLY A 40 3.75 -3.79 -4.92
CA GLY A 40 2.31 -3.70 -4.74
C GLY A 40 1.54 -4.98 -5.05
N GLN A 41 2.24 -6.11 -5.25
CA GLN A 41 1.57 -7.38 -5.51
C GLN A 41 0.78 -7.85 -4.30
N MET A 42 -0.50 -8.16 -4.53
CA MET A 42 -1.34 -8.79 -3.53
C MET A 42 -1.06 -10.30 -3.47
N SER A 43 -1.19 -10.88 -2.27
CA SER A 43 -1.14 -12.32 -2.07
C SER A 43 -2.37 -13.03 -2.66
N CYS A 44 -2.56 -14.30 -2.32
CA CYS A 44 -3.65 -15.12 -2.86
C CYS A 44 -5.05 -14.55 -2.65
N ASN A 45 -5.23 -13.68 -1.64
CA ASN A 45 -6.51 -13.06 -1.34
C ASN A 45 -6.52 -11.60 -1.80
N PRO A 46 -7.13 -11.28 -2.94
CA PRO A 46 -7.06 -9.94 -3.53
C PRO A 46 -8.04 -8.98 -2.85
N ALA A 47 -7.85 -8.73 -1.56
CA ALA A 47 -8.70 -7.86 -0.78
C ALA A 47 -7.90 -6.98 0.16
N ILE A 48 -8.37 -5.75 0.34
CA ILE A 48 -7.86 -4.79 1.31
C ILE A 48 -8.92 -4.60 2.39
N GLY A 49 -8.50 -4.70 3.64
CA GLY A 49 -9.39 -4.59 4.78
C GLY A 49 -9.74 -5.95 5.37
N GLY A 50 -10.73 -5.95 6.25
CA GLY A 50 -11.13 -7.10 7.05
C GLY A 50 -11.00 -6.83 8.53
N LEU A 51 -11.17 -7.85 9.35
CA LEU A 51 -11.10 -7.73 10.81
C LEU A 51 -9.71 -7.28 11.25
N GLY A 52 -9.62 -6.14 11.93
CA GLY A 52 -8.36 -5.53 12.36
C GLY A 52 -7.59 -4.80 11.25
N LYS A 53 -7.47 -5.39 10.07
CA LYS A 53 -6.71 -4.81 8.95
C LYS A 53 -7.31 -3.49 8.45
N SER A 54 -8.64 -3.41 8.30
CA SER A 54 -9.28 -2.20 7.83
C SER A 54 -9.13 -1.03 8.79
N HIS A 55 -9.05 -1.29 10.08
CA HIS A 55 -8.79 -0.26 11.09
C HIS A 55 -7.41 0.36 10.89
N ILE A 56 -6.39 -0.48 10.67
CA ILE A 56 -5.02 -0.03 10.40
C ILE A 56 -4.95 0.73 9.06
N VAL A 57 -5.61 0.24 8.02
CA VAL A 57 -5.63 0.90 6.70
C VAL A 57 -6.28 2.28 6.79
N ARG A 58 -7.36 2.43 7.59
CA ARG A 58 -7.99 3.74 7.81
C ARG A 58 -7.06 4.72 8.53
N GLU A 59 -6.30 4.26 9.51
CA GLU A 59 -5.30 5.08 10.18
C GLU A 59 -4.21 5.55 9.22
N ILE A 60 -3.72 4.65 8.37
CA ILE A 60 -2.74 4.96 7.32
C ILE A 60 -3.31 5.98 6.34
N ASP A 61 -4.55 5.81 5.90
CA ASP A 61 -5.24 6.75 5.00
C ASP A 61 -5.38 8.13 5.63
N ALA A 62 -5.75 8.20 6.90
CA ALA A 62 -5.86 9.46 7.63
C ALA A 62 -4.52 10.20 7.69
N MET A 63 -3.41 9.48 7.69
CA MET A 63 -2.06 10.04 7.61
C MET A 63 -1.58 10.29 6.17
N GLY A 64 -2.43 10.02 5.18
CA GLY A 64 -2.13 10.26 3.78
C GLY A 64 -1.41 9.12 3.05
N GLY A 65 -1.59 7.88 3.50
CA GLY A 65 -0.97 6.70 2.89
C GLY A 65 -1.51 6.34 1.50
N LEU A 66 -0.78 5.52 0.79
CA LEU A 66 -1.10 5.16 -0.59
C LEU A 66 -2.08 3.99 -0.75
N MET A 67 -2.22 3.11 0.27
CA MET A 67 -3.04 1.90 0.14
C MET A 67 -4.50 2.20 -0.17
N ALA A 68 -5.09 3.18 0.51
CA ALA A 68 -6.47 3.56 0.27
C ALA A 68 -6.66 4.17 -1.13
N ILE A 69 -5.71 4.99 -1.57
CA ILE A 69 -5.72 5.57 -2.93
C ILE A 69 -5.68 4.48 -3.98
N ALA A 70 -4.76 3.52 -3.84
CA ALA A 70 -4.63 2.39 -4.75
C ALA A 70 -5.87 1.48 -4.72
N THR A 71 -6.47 1.30 -3.53
CA THR A 71 -7.70 0.53 -3.34
C THR A 71 -8.88 1.19 -4.06
N ASP A 72 -9.03 2.50 -3.94
CA ASP A 72 -10.10 3.24 -4.63
C ASP A 72 -9.97 3.15 -6.15
N CYS A 73 -8.74 3.10 -6.67
CA CYS A 73 -8.49 2.94 -8.10
C CYS A 73 -8.77 1.53 -8.62
N SER A 74 -8.80 0.52 -7.75
CA SER A 74 -8.82 -0.90 -8.13
C SER A 74 -9.95 -1.71 -7.50
N GLY A 75 -10.77 -1.11 -6.64
CA GLY A 75 -11.84 -1.81 -5.93
C GLY A 75 -12.93 -2.30 -6.88
N ILE A 76 -13.28 -3.58 -6.76
CA ILE A 76 -14.34 -4.22 -7.52
C ILE A 76 -15.59 -4.38 -6.66
N GLN A 77 -15.43 -4.77 -5.41
CA GLN A 77 -16.51 -5.03 -4.48
C GLN A 77 -16.17 -4.53 -3.09
N TYR A 78 -17.13 -3.83 -2.48
CA TYR A 78 -17.04 -3.30 -1.13
C TYR A 78 -17.98 -4.09 -0.22
N ARG A 79 -17.48 -4.52 0.94
CA ARG A 79 -18.27 -5.29 1.90
C ARG A 79 -17.90 -4.89 3.33
N THR A 80 -18.92 -4.67 4.16
CA THR A 80 -18.75 -4.50 5.60
C THR A 80 -18.88 -5.85 6.29
N LEU A 81 -17.89 -6.21 7.08
CA LEU A 81 -17.86 -7.45 7.86
C LEU A 81 -18.46 -7.22 9.24
N ASN A 82 -18.96 -8.31 9.85
CA ASN A 82 -19.50 -8.28 11.21
C ASN A 82 -20.64 -7.29 11.43
N THR A 83 -21.51 -7.09 10.46
CA THR A 83 -22.65 -6.17 10.56
C THR A 83 -23.62 -6.51 11.69
N ARG A 84 -23.61 -7.77 12.17
CA ARG A 84 -24.45 -8.25 13.26
C ARG A 84 -23.76 -8.23 14.62
N LYS A 85 -22.50 -7.80 14.71
CA LYS A 85 -21.68 -7.88 15.92
C LYS A 85 -21.53 -6.55 16.67
N GLY A 86 -22.14 -5.48 16.18
CA GLY A 86 -22.00 -4.13 16.73
C GLY A 86 -20.97 -3.29 15.99
N ASP A 87 -21.04 -1.97 16.14
CA ASP A 87 -20.27 -1.02 15.32
C ASP A 87 -18.77 -1.11 15.54
N ALA A 88 -18.35 -1.41 16.77
CA ALA A 88 -16.93 -1.46 17.12
C ALA A 88 -16.14 -2.56 16.39
N VAL A 89 -16.81 -3.63 15.95
CA VAL A 89 -16.18 -4.76 15.26
C VAL A 89 -16.55 -4.84 13.78
N GLN A 90 -17.30 -3.87 13.29
CA GLN A 90 -17.55 -3.77 11.86
C GLN A 90 -16.29 -3.33 11.13
N ALA A 91 -15.99 -3.99 10.02
CA ALA A 91 -14.80 -3.73 9.23
C ALA A 91 -15.13 -3.72 7.75
N LEU A 92 -14.56 -2.77 7.01
CA LEU A 92 -14.68 -2.71 5.57
C LEU A 92 -13.67 -3.64 4.93
N ARG A 93 -14.13 -4.43 3.96
CA ARG A 93 -13.28 -5.23 3.09
C ARG A 93 -13.57 -4.87 1.63
N VAL A 94 -12.51 -4.54 0.90
CA VAL A 94 -12.59 -4.21 -0.52
C VAL A 94 -11.90 -5.31 -1.30
N GLN A 95 -12.66 -5.95 -2.19
CA GLN A 95 -12.07 -6.87 -3.16
C GLN A 95 -11.55 -6.06 -4.33
N CYS A 96 -10.28 -6.26 -4.66
CA CYS A 96 -9.57 -5.49 -5.67
C CYS A 96 -9.21 -6.34 -6.88
N ASP A 97 -9.12 -5.71 -8.05
CA ASP A 97 -8.40 -6.28 -9.17
C ASP A 97 -6.90 -6.23 -8.86
N ARG A 98 -6.25 -7.41 -8.82
CA ARG A 98 -4.85 -7.54 -8.41
C ARG A 98 -3.90 -6.78 -9.35
N SER A 99 -4.16 -6.84 -10.65
CA SER A 99 -3.34 -6.15 -11.65
C SER A 99 -3.52 -4.65 -11.56
N LEU A 100 -4.76 -4.17 -11.41
CA LEU A 100 -5.05 -2.75 -11.27
C LEU A 100 -4.47 -2.17 -9.98
N TYR A 101 -4.58 -2.91 -8.88
CA TYR A 101 -3.99 -2.47 -7.60
C TYR A 101 -2.48 -2.32 -7.71
N ARG A 102 -1.79 -3.35 -8.20
CA ARG A 102 -0.35 -3.31 -8.41
C ARG A 102 0.06 -2.17 -9.32
N LYS A 103 -0.65 -1.99 -10.43
CA LYS A 103 -0.41 -0.90 -11.37
C LYS A 103 -0.61 0.46 -10.71
N ALA A 104 -1.67 0.62 -9.91
CA ALA A 104 -1.94 1.87 -9.19
C ALA A 104 -0.81 2.20 -8.21
N VAL A 105 -0.35 1.24 -7.42
CA VAL A 105 0.79 1.43 -6.49
C VAL A 105 2.04 1.85 -7.26
N GLN A 106 2.36 1.15 -8.34
CA GLN A 106 3.55 1.45 -9.14
C GLN A 106 3.45 2.83 -9.79
N GLU A 107 2.29 3.22 -10.29
CA GLU A 107 2.07 4.56 -10.87
C GLU A 107 2.21 5.67 -9.82
N ILE A 108 1.69 5.46 -8.62
CA ILE A 108 1.84 6.42 -7.51
C ILE A 108 3.34 6.59 -7.18
N LEU A 109 4.08 5.50 -7.05
CA LEU A 109 5.50 5.55 -6.72
C LEU A 109 6.34 6.18 -7.84
N LYS A 110 5.97 5.98 -9.10
CA LYS A 110 6.66 6.62 -10.24
C LYS A 110 6.54 8.13 -10.27
N LYS A 111 5.50 8.68 -9.67
CA LYS A 111 5.29 10.14 -9.57
C LYS A 111 6.09 10.78 -8.45
N THR A 112 6.79 9.99 -7.66
CA THR A 112 7.63 10.43 -6.55
C THR A 112 9.10 10.47 -6.98
N ASP A 113 9.97 11.02 -6.13
CA ASP A 113 11.42 10.98 -6.30
C ASP A 113 12.06 9.78 -5.60
N ILE A 114 11.24 8.82 -5.15
CA ILE A 114 11.74 7.58 -4.55
C ILE A 114 12.56 6.82 -5.57
N GLU A 115 13.80 6.50 -5.22
CA GLU A 115 14.65 5.67 -6.06
C GLU A 115 14.36 4.19 -5.81
N ILE A 116 13.94 3.52 -6.87
CA ILE A 116 13.63 2.08 -6.80
C ILE A 116 14.83 1.31 -7.32
N ILE A 117 15.41 0.48 -6.46
CA ILE A 117 16.61 -0.30 -6.74
C ILE A 117 16.25 -1.77 -6.78
N ASN A 118 16.57 -2.42 -7.90
CA ASN A 118 16.36 -3.85 -8.08
C ASN A 118 17.65 -4.59 -7.69
N GLU A 119 17.61 -5.29 -6.56
CA GLU A 119 18.74 -6.06 -6.04
C GLU A 119 18.29 -7.46 -5.61
N GLU A 120 19.09 -8.45 -5.95
CA GLU A 120 18.89 -9.83 -5.51
C GLU A 120 19.52 -10.11 -4.14
#